data_ad452a61b1d9f770424cd5b4ab54e805
#
_entry.id   ad452a61b1d9f770424cd5b4ab54e805
#
_cell.length_a   1.000
_cell.length_b   1.000
_cell.length_c   1.000
_cell.angle_alpha   90.00
_cell.angle_beta   90.00
_cell.angle_gamma   90.00
#
_symmetry.space_group_name_H-M   'P 1'
#
loop_
_entity.id
_entity.type
_entity.pdbx_description
1 polymer ?
#
loop_
_entity_poly.entity_id
_entity_poly.type
_entity_poly.pdbx_seq_one_letter_code
_entity_poly.pdbx_strand_id
1 'polypeptide(L)'
;MRTLWLEFYKIRHKRLFLMLAILLSIELAWGFMAVSTSMNKNPDAQTWSAILVTITAMNGLFLPIGSAVIVSRICDMEHKGRTWKLLMAASVSRKAVYAAKFVSAAVLMGSAVILQAMAIVTFGIGYGLAEPVPIGLLLCFVAGTTLTNLVVIALQQWVSLAIKNQAFSLCLGMIGGFIGMTASLFPPQVGRLFIWSYYVDFSPVAYQYVNETMLFTNREIGIHLPIIVVLMGIAFFLAGSIHVSRQDV
;
A
#
# COMPACT_ATOMS: atom_id res chain seq x y z
N MET A 1 -13.03 21.56 -3.35
CA MET A 1 -14.05 20.50 -3.22
C MET A 1 -14.58 19.97 -4.56
N ARG A 2 -14.90 20.82 -5.56
CA ARG A 2 -15.43 20.37 -6.87
C ARG A 2 -14.49 19.39 -7.60
N THR A 3 -13.18 19.62 -7.60
CA THR A 3 -12.18 18.79 -8.29
C THR A 3 -12.11 17.38 -7.70
N LEU A 4 -12.14 17.26 -6.36
CA LEU A 4 -12.12 15.98 -5.67
C LEU A 4 -13.38 15.15 -5.98
N TRP A 5 -14.55 15.77 -5.92
CA TRP A 5 -15.82 15.12 -6.26
C TRP A 5 -15.83 14.59 -7.70
N LEU A 6 -15.29 15.35 -8.65
CA LEU A 6 -15.16 14.93 -10.05
C LEU A 6 -14.23 13.70 -10.19
N GLU A 7 -13.13 13.64 -9.44
CA GLU A 7 -12.23 12.47 -9.47
C GLU A 7 -12.95 11.23 -8.92
N PHE A 8 -13.68 11.32 -7.81
CA PHE A 8 -14.46 10.19 -7.29
C PHE A 8 -15.56 9.73 -8.25
N TYR A 9 -16.23 10.67 -8.94
CA TYR A 9 -17.22 10.35 -9.96
C TYR A 9 -16.61 9.56 -11.13
N LYS A 10 -15.43 9.96 -11.61
CA LYS A 10 -14.67 9.24 -12.65
C LYS A 10 -14.27 7.82 -12.19
N ILE A 11 -13.81 7.68 -10.95
CA ILE A 11 -13.37 6.42 -10.36
C ILE A 11 -14.51 5.40 -10.32
N ARG A 12 -15.71 5.82 -9.93
CA ARG A 12 -16.89 4.96 -9.86
C ARG A 12 -17.18 4.26 -11.19
N HIS A 13 -17.03 4.95 -12.31
CA HIS A 13 -17.32 4.43 -13.65
C HIS A 13 -16.22 3.49 -14.19
N LYS A 14 -15.04 3.47 -13.60
CA LYS A 14 -13.88 2.65 -14.04
C LYS A 14 -13.72 1.32 -13.31
N ARG A 15 -14.68 0.93 -12.46
CA ARG A 15 -14.64 -0.32 -11.69
C ARG A 15 -13.37 -0.52 -10.86
N LEU A 16 -12.73 0.60 -10.42
CA LEU A 16 -11.48 0.53 -9.67
C LEU A 16 -11.66 -0.19 -8.33
N PHE A 17 -12.82 -0.01 -7.68
CA PHE A 17 -13.17 -0.77 -6.47
C PHE A 17 -13.20 -2.29 -6.72
N LEU A 18 -13.74 -2.72 -7.86
CA LEU A 18 -13.77 -4.14 -8.20
C LEU A 18 -12.36 -4.70 -8.41
N MET A 19 -11.49 -3.96 -9.12
CA MET A 19 -10.09 -4.37 -9.33
C MET A 19 -9.35 -4.49 -8.00
N LEU A 20 -9.53 -3.51 -7.11
CA LEU A 20 -8.92 -3.51 -5.78
C LEU A 20 -9.47 -4.66 -4.91
N ALA A 21 -10.79 -4.91 -4.95
CA ALA A 21 -11.43 -5.99 -4.22
C ALA A 21 -10.93 -7.37 -4.68
N ILE A 22 -10.77 -7.59 -5.98
CA ILE A 22 -10.21 -8.84 -6.52
C ILE A 22 -8.78 -9.04 -6.03
N LEU A 23 -7.93 -8.01 -6.13
CA LEU A 23 -6.54 -8.09 -5.71
C LEU A 23 -6.43 -8.36 -4.20
N LEU A 24 -7.21 -7.66 -3.39
CA LEU A 24 -7.29 -7.87 -1.94
C LEU A 24 -7.81 -9.27 -1.59
N SER A 25 -8.79 -9.79 -2.33
CA SER A 25 -9.33 -11.14 -2.12
C SER A 25 -8.28 -12.22 -2.42
N ILE A 26 -7.48 -12.05 -3.47
CA ILE A 26 -6.39 -12.97 -3.81
C ILE A 26 -5.32 -12.92 -2.71
N GLU A 27 -4.92 -11.74 -2.27
CA GLU A 27 -3.95 -11.53 -1.20
C GLU A 27 -4.39 -12.21 0.11
N LEU A 28 -5.61 -11.92 0.56
CA LEU A 28 -6.17 -12.48 1.79
C LEU A 28 -6.36 -14.00 1.71
N ALA A 29 -6.85 -14.51 0.58
CA ALA A 29 -7.01 -15.96 0.38
C ALA A 29 -5.65 -16.67 0.47
N TRP A 30 -4.62 -16.13 -0.18
CA TRP A 30 -3.28 -16.70 -0.12
C TRP A 30 -2.68 -16.58 1.29
N GLY A 31 -2.75 -15.39 1.91
CA GLY A 31 -2.23 -15.16 3.24
C GLY A 31 -2.89 -16.06 4.30
N PHE A 32 -4.22 -16.16 4.29
CA PHE A 32 -4.93 -17.02 5.24
C PHE A 32 -4.70 -18.51 5.00
N MET A 33 -4.55 -18.95 3.75
CA MET A 33 -4.14 -20.32 3.43
C MET A 33 -2.75 -20.62 3.97
N ALA A 34 -1.80 -19.70 3.79
CA ALA A 34 -0.43 -19.85 4.30
C ALA A 34 -0.40 -19.93 5.84
N VAL A 35 -1.13 -19.00 6.51
CA VAL A 35 -1.26 -18.99 7.98
C VAL A 35 -1.91 -20.28 8.49
N SER A 36 -3.05 -20.69 7.91
CA SER A 36 -3.75 -21.93 8.32
C SER A 36 -2.83 -23.15 8.21
N THR A 37 -2.07 -23.22 7.11
CA THR A 37 -1.12 -24.34 6.91
C THR A 37 0.00 -24.32 7.96
N SER A 38 0.50 -23.14 8.32
CA SER A 38 1.51 -22.96 9.37
C SER A 38 0.99 -23.36 10.75
N MET A 39 -0.21 -22.85 11.11
CA MET A 39 -0.87 -23.13 12.39
C MET A 39 -1.24 -24.61 12.57
N ASN A 40 -1.64 -25.27 11.48
CA ASN A 40 -1.96 -26.72 11.53
C ASN A 40 -0.70 -27.59 11.73
N LYS A 41 0.45 -27.15 11.24
CA LYS A 41 1.73 -27.85 11.42
C LYS A 41 2.36 -27.58 12.79
N ASN A 42 2.13 -26.41 13.34
CA ASN A 42 2.68 -25.98 14.61
C ASN A 42 1.58 -25.30 15.47
N PRO A 43 0.96 -26.03 16.39
CA PRO A 43 -0.09 -25.49 17.26
C PRO A 43 0.37 -24.28 18.10
N ASP A 44 1.64 -24.20 18.47
CA ASP A 44 2.18 -23.06 19.24
C ASP A 44 2.22 -21.76 18.42
N ALA A 45 2.11 -21.86 17.10
CA ALA A 45 2.01 -20.71 16.20
C ALA A 45 0.58 -20.17 16.04
N GLN A 46 -0.41 -20.70 16.76
CA GLN A 46 -1.81 -20.23 16.71
C GLN A 46 -1.97 -18.92 17.47
N THR A 47 -1.43 -17.85 16.91
CA THR A 47 -1.39 -16.51 17.52
C THR A 47 -1.79 -15.43 16.52
N TRP A 48 -2.29 -14.29 17.02
CA TRP A 48 -2.52 -13.10 16.21
C TRP A 48 -1.26 -12.59 15.51
N SER A 49 -0.12 -12.80 16.14
CA SER A 49 1.18 -12.42 15.62
C SER A 49 1.52 -13.13 14.32
N ALA A 50 1.20 -14.44 14.23
CA ALA A 50 1.40 -15.20 13.00
C ALA A 50 0.57 -14.66 11.82
N ILE A 51 -0.69 -14.27 12.06
CA ILE A 51 -1.54 -13.69 11.05
C ILE A 51 -0.97 -12.34 10.58
N LEU A 52 -0.64 -11.46 11.53
CA LEU A 52 -0.14 -10.12 11.24
C LEU A 52 1.17 -10.16 10.46
N VAL A 53 2.13 -10.99 10.84
CA VAL A 53 3.41 -11.14 10.13
C VAL A 53 3.20 -11.63 8.71
N THR A 54 2.36 -12.66 8.53
CA THR A 54 2.10 -13.24 7.21
C THR A 54 1.42 -12.22 6.28
N ILE A 55 0.36 -11.56 6.76
CA ILE A 55 -0.34 -10.55 5.95
C ILE A 55 0.57 -9.35 5.66
N THR A 56 1.40 -8.92 6.61
CA THR A 56 2.37 -7.85 6.36
C THR A 56 3.40 -8.24 5.29
N ALA A 57 3.87 -9.48 5.28
CA ALA A 57 4.75 -9.96 4.22
C ALA A 57 4.05 -9.97 2.84
N MET A 58 2.76 -10.37 2.78
CA MET A 58 1.95 -10.30 1.56
C MET A 58 1.74 -8.86 1.11
N ASN A 59 1.53 -7.92 2.03
CA ASN A 59 1.42 -6.49 1.74
C ASN A 59 2.64 -5.98 0.95
N GLY A 60 3.84 -6.46 1.26
CA GLY A 60 5.06 -6.12 0.52
C GLY A 60 4.96 -6.39 -0.98
N LEU A 61 4.23 -7.45 -1.39
CA LEU A 61 4.01 -7.79 -2.80
C LEU A 61 2.76 -7.11 -3.37
N PHE A 62 1.61 -7.29 -2.71
CA PHE A 62 0.31 -6.97 -3.30
C PHE A 62 -0.02 -5.47 -3.29
N LEU A 63 0.33 -4.73 -2.24
CA LEU A 63 -0.02 -3.32 -2.14
C LEU A 63 0.75 -2.42 -3.12
N PRO A 64 2.06 -2.62 -3.42
CA PRO A 64 2.72 -1.88 -4.49
C PRO A 64 2.09 -2.13 -5.86
N ILE A 65 1.75 -3.38 -6.17
CA ILE A 65 1.07 -3.75 -7.42
C ILE A 65 -0.32 -3.11 -7.48
N GLY A 66 -1.08 -3.18 -6.38
CA GLY A 66 -2.40 -2.55 -6.26
C GLY A 66 -2.33 -1.03 -6.45
N SER A 67 -1.37 -0.38 -5.79
CA SER A 67 -1.12 1.06 -5.95
C SER A 67 -0.79 1.41 -7.39
N ALA A 68 0.06 0.61 -8.07
CA ALA A 68 0.41 0.82 -9.47
C ALA A 68 -0.82 0.70 -10.38
N VAL A 69 -1.65 -0.32 -10.19
CA VAL A 69 -2.88 -0.52 -10.98
C VAL A 69 -3.85 0.64 -10.77
N ILE A 70 -4.13 1.01 -9.51
CA ILE A 70 -5.08 2.07 -9.19
C ILE A 70 -4.58 3.43 -9.68
N VAL A 71 -3.34 3.81 -9.34
CA VAL A 71 -2.77 5.11 -9.70
C VAL A 71 -2.60 5.25 -11.20
N SER A 72 -2.09 4.22 -11.89
CA SER A 72 -1.94 4.26 -13.35
C SER A 72 -3.29 4.48 -14.05
N ARG A 73 -4.36 3.84 -13.57
CA ARG A 73 -5.71 4.02 -14.13
C ARG A 73 -6.27 5.41 -13.86
N ILE A 74 -6.05 5.96 -12.65
CA ILE A 74 -6.46 7.33 -12.31
C ILE A 74 -5.72 8.36 -13.16
N CYS A 75 -4.44 8.14 -13.45
CA CYS A 75 -3.63 9.04 -14.27
C CYS A 75 -3.93 8.90 -15.77
N ASP A 76 -4.16 7.68 -16.27
CA ASP A 76 -4.44 7.40 -17.68
C ASP A 76 -5.73 8.09 -18.19
N MET A 77 -6.67 8.37 -17.32
CA MET A 77 -7.89 9.11 -17.68
C MET A 77 -7.59 10.50 -18.28
N GLU A 78 -6.51 11.14 -17.83
CA GLU A 78 -6.10 12.45 -18.36
C GLU A 78 -5.30 12.32 -19.65
N HIS A 79 -4.47 11.29 -19.78
CA HIS A 79 -3.68 11.05 -20.98
C HIS A 79 -4.56 10.67 -22.18
N LYS A 80 -5.50 9.75 -22.01
CA LYS A 80 -6.40 9.27 -23.08
C LYS A 80 -7.52 10.26 -23.41
N GLY A 81 -8.05 10.95 -22.41
CA GLY A 81 -9.15 11.89 -22.59
C GLY A 81 -8.75 13.23 -23.19
N ARG A 82 -7.44 13.51 -23.35
CA ARG A 82 -6.92 14.86 -23.66
C ARG A 82 -7.56 15.97 -22.80
N THR A 83 -7.94 15.59 -21.56
CA THR A 83 -8.74 16.42 -20.65
C THR A 83 -7.93 17.57 -20.05
N TRP A 84 -6.60 17.55 -20.16
CA TRP A 84 -5.74 18.65 -19.70
C TRP A 84 -6.15 19.99 -20.29
N LYS A 85 -6.44 20.07 -21.60
CA LYS A 85 -6.89 21.31 -22.26
C LYS A 85 -8.24 21.79 -21.73
N LEU A 86 -9.17 20.86 -21.49
CA LEU A 86 -10.49 21.16 -20.94
C LEU A 86 -10.41 21.64 -19.48
N LEU A 87 -9.56 20.99 -18.66
CA LEU A 87 -9.36 21.37 -17.25
C LEU A 87 -8.73 22.77 -17.13
N MET A 88 -7.79 23.11 -18.02
CA MET A 88 -7.20 24.45 -18.06
C MET A 88 -8.20 25.49 -18.53
N ALA A 89 -9.05 25.18 -19.51
CA ALA A 89 -10.14 26.07 -19.94
C ALA A 89 -11.17 26.35 -18.83
N ALA A 90 -11.33 25.37 -17.90
CA ALA A 90 -12.18 25.51 -16.71
C ALA A 90 -11.49 26.17 -15.51
N SER A 91 -10.34 26.82 -15.69
CA SER A 91 -9.56 27.53 -14.65
C SER A 91 -9.14 26.64 -13.46
N VAL A 92 -9.05 25.33 -13.64
CA VAL A 92 -8.59 24.40 -12.59
C VAL A 92 -7.07 24.29 -12.61
N SER A 93 -6.41 24.57 -11.47
CA SER A 93 -4.96 24.47 -11.39
C SER A 93 -4.47 23.01 -11.47
N ARG A 94 -3.36 22.78 -12.18
CA ARG A 94 -2.74 21.45 -12.31
C ARG A 94 -2.40 20.83 -10.94
N LYS A 95 -1.95 21.67 -9.99
CA LYS A 95 -1.65 21.26 -8.62
C LYS A 95 -2.90 20.73 -7.90
N ALA A 96 -4.06 21.37 -8.09
CA ALA A 96 -5.32 20.91 -7.51
C ALA A 96 -5.75 19.55 -8.08
N VAL A 97 -5.58 19.33 -9.39
CA VAL A 97 -5.86 18.04 -10.03
C VAL A 97 -4.89 16.96 -9.50
N TYR A 98 -3.59 17.29 -9.40
CA TYR A 98 -2.58 16.40 -8.85
C TYR A 98 -2.94 15.96 -7.41
N ALA A 99 -3.26 16.93 -6.55
CA ALA A 99 -3.65 16.65 -5.17
C ALA A 99 -4.96 15.84 -5.08
N ALA A 100 -5.96 16.16 -5.92
CA ALA A 100 -7.21 15.41 -5.94
C ALA A 100 -7.01 13.94 -6.33
N LYS A 101 -6.15 13.65 -7.31
CA LYS A 101 -5.79 12.27 -7.71
C LYS A 101 -5.08 11.52 -6.59
N PHE A 102 -4.14 12.18 -5.93
CA PHE A 102 -3.44 11.60 -4.78
C PHE A 102 -4.41 11.22 -3.65
N VAL A 103 -5.28 12.16 -3.25
CA VAL A 103 -6.28 11.91 -2.21
C VAL A 103 -7.23 10.77 -2.61
N SER A 104 -7.66 10.74 -3.87
CA SER A 104 -8.55 9.68 -4.36
C SER A 104 -7.90 8.30 -4.32
N ALA A 105 -6.62 8.19 -4.72
CA ALA A 105 -5.85 6.96 -4.62
C ALA A 105 -5.62 6.56 -3.16
N ALA A 106 -5.28 7.53 -2.29
CA ALA A 106 -5.06 7.32 -0.86
C ALA A 106 -6.33 6.81 -0.15
N VAL A 107 -7.50 7.35 -0.47
CA VAL A 107 -8.79 6.89 0.08
C VAL A 107 -9.09 5.46 -0.38
N LEU A 108 -8.88 5.14 -1.65
CA LEU A 108 -9.09 3.78 -2.17
C LEU A 108 -8.16 2.78 -1.48
N MET A 109 -6.86 3.05 -1.44
CA MET A 109 -5.89 2.14 -0.82
C MET A 109 -6.07 2.08 0.71
N GLY A 110 -6.42 3.20 1.35
CA GLY A 110 -6.75 3.23 2.77
C GLY A 110 -8.00 2.38 3.11
N SER A 111 -9.02 2.41 2.25
CA SER A 111 -10.19 1.53 2.42
C SER A 111 -9.83 0.05 2.32
N ALA A 112 -8.87 -0.32 1.44
CA ALA A 112 -8.37 -1.70 1.35
C ALA A 112 -7.66 -2.13 2.65
N VAL A 113 -6.83 -1.26 3.25
CA VAL A 113 -6.15 -1.56 4.52
C VAL A 113 -7.15 -1.75 5.66
N ILE A 114 -8.22 -0.95 5.71
CA ILE A 114 -9.27 -1.12 6.71
C ILE A 114 -10.01 -2.44 6.50
N LEU A 115 -10.39 -2.77 5.26
CA LEU A 115 -11.02 -4.05 4.93
C LEU A 115 -10.12 -5.23 5.29
N GLN A 116 -8.82 -5.11 5.05
CA GLN A 116 -7.81 -6.11 5.41
C GLN A 116 -7.74 -6.31 6.92
N ALA A 117 -7.74 -5.23 7.72
CA ALA A 117 -7.76 -5.33 9.19
C ALA A 117 -9.04 -6.01 9.70
N MET A 118 -10.19 -5.69 9.12
CA MET A 118 -11.44 -6.38 9.44
C MET A 118 -11.40 -7.87 9.08
N ALA A 119 -10.83 -8.22 7.93
CA ALA A 119 -10.67 -9.61 7.51
C ALA A 119 -9.73 -10.39 8.44
N ILE A 120 -8.63 -9.77 8.91
CA ILE A 120 -7.72 -10.36 9.89
C ILE A 120 -8.48 -10.70 11.18
N VAL A 121 -9.26 -9.75 11.70
CA VAL A 121 -10.06 -9.98 12.93
C VAL A 121 -11.08 -11.09 12.72
N THR A 122 -11.83 -11.06 11.62
CA THR A 122 -12.82 -12.07 11.29
C THR A 122 -12.20 -13.47 11.16
N PHE A 123 -11.05 -13.56 10.49
CA PHE A 123 -10.32 -14.82 10.34
C PHE A 123 -9.84 -15.36 11.69
N GLY A 124 -9.21 -14.53 12.53
CA GLY A 124 -8.68 -14.95 13.83
C GLY A 124 -9.78 -15.43 14.79
N ILE A 125 -10.92 -14.73 14.83
CA ILE A 125 -12.09 -15.17 15.61
C ILE A 125 -12.68 -16.46 15.03
N GLY A 126 -12.82 -16.56 13.73
CA GLY A 126 -13.36 -17.75 13.05
C GLY A 126 -12.46 -18.98 13.18
N TYR A 127 -11.14 -18.77 13.29
CA TYR A 127 -10.16 -19.84 13.56
C TYR A 127 -10.19 -20.31 15.02
N GLY A 128 -10.77 -19.53 15.93
CA GLY A 128 -10.90 -19.86 17.34
C GLY A 128 -9.65 -19.57 18.17
N LEU A 129 -8.92 -18.48 17.84
CA LEU A 129 -7.76 -18.06 18.63
C LEU A 129 -8.19 -17.75 20.08
N ALA A 130 -7.47 -18.33 21.05
CA ALA A 130 -7.78 -18.19 22.48
C ALA A 130 -7.43 -16.78 23.02
N GLU A 131 -6.49 -16.08 22.37
CA GLU A 131 -6.07 -14.76 22.79
C GLU A 131 -7.09 -13.69 22.40
N PRO A 132 -7.27 -12.63 23.22
CA PRO A 132 -8.12 -11.51 22.84
C PRO A 132 -7.56 -10.76 21.63
N VAL A 133 -8.43 -10.09 20.86
CA VAL A 133 -8.05 -9.31 19.69
C VAL A 133 -7.03 -8.23 20.08
N PRO A 134 -5.81 -8.22 19.52
CA PRO A 134 -4.75 -7.29 19.88
C PRO A 134 -4.94 -5.92 19.20
N ILE A 135 -5.85 -5.10 19.72
CA ILE A 135 -6.22 -3.80 19.11
C ILE A 135 -4.98 -2.92 18.87
N GLY A 136 -4.03 -2.90 19.81
CA GLY A 136 -2.80 -2.12 19.67
C GLY A 136 -1.95 -2.52 18.46
N LEU A 137 -1.75 -3.82 18.27
CA LEU A 137 -1.00 -4.34 17.10
C LEU A 137 -1.74 -4.08 15.79
N LEU A 138 -3.07 -4.20 15.78
CA LEU A 138 -3.89 -3.89 14.60
C LEU A 138 -3.83 -2.40 14.23
N LEU A 139 -3.86 -1.51 15.22
CA LEU A 139 -3.72 -0.07 14.98
C LEU A 139 -2.33 0.26 14.41
N CYS A 140 -1.27 -0.33 14.96
CA CYS A 140 0.09 -0.18 14.42
C CYS A 140 0.20 -0.73 13.00
N PHE A 141 -0.41 -1.89 12.71
CA PHE A 141 -0.48 -2.47 11.37
C PHE A 141 -1.17 -1.53 10.38
N VAL A 142 -2.37 -1.03 10.71
CA VAL A 142 -3.14 -0.11 9.86
C VAL A 142 -2.38 1.19 9.62
N ALA A 143 -1.81 1.78 10.68
CA ALA A 143 -1.07 3.04 10.59
C ALA A 143 0.20 2.89 9.74
N GLY A 144 1.02 1.86 10.00
CA GLY A 144 2.27 1.62 9.26
C GLY A 144 2.03 1.29 7.78
N THR A 145 1.06 0.41 7.51
CA THR A 145 0.67 0.05 6.13
C THR A 145 0.11 1.25 5.38
N THR A 146 -0.75 2.06 6.02
CA THR A 146 -1.30 3.27 5.39
C THR A 146 -0.21 4.29 5.11
N LEU A 147 0.71 4.52 6.04
CA LEU A 147 1.81 5.45 5.86
C LEU A 147 2.71 5.04 4.69
N THR A 148 3.07 3.77 4.60
CA THR A 148 3.85 3.22 3.49
C THR A 148 3.09 3.37 2.16
N ASN A 149 1.79 3.07 2.12
CA ASN A 149 0.96 3.26 0.95
C ASN A 149 0.98 4.71 0.45
N LEU A 150 0.92 5.71 1.34
CA LEU A 150 0.95 7.13 0.93
C LEU A 150 2.25 7.48 0.20
N VAL A 151 3.39 6.96 0.65
CA VAL A 151 4.68 7.18 -0.02
C VAL A 151 4.74 6.48 -1.37
N VAL A 152 4.30 5.23 -1.42
CA VAL A 152 4.24 4.44 -2.67
C VAL A 152 3.31 5.11 -3.69
N ILE A 153 2.12 5.58 -3.27
CA ILE A 153 1.19 6.32 -4.12
C ILE A 153 1.84 7.61 -4.65
N ALA A 154 2.57 8.37 -3.80
CA ALA A 154 3.22 9.62 -4.21
C ALA A 154 4.25 9.37 -5.32
N LEU A 155 5.12 8.37 -5.16
CA LEU A 155 6.09 7.98 -6.19
C LEU A 155 5.38 7.47 -7.44
N GLN A 156 4.42 6.57 -7.28
CA GLN A 156 3.71 5.92 -8.37
C GLN A 156 2.92 6.95 -9.22
N GLN A 157 2.30 7.94 -8.57
CA GLN A 157 1.58 9.00 -9.24
C GLN A 157 2.52 9.93 -10.01
N TRP A 158 3.65 10.29 -9.41
CA TRP A 158 4.66 11.08 -10.12
C TRP A 158 5.10 10.38 -11.40
N VAL A 159 5.50 9.12 -11.32
CA VAL A 159 5.95 8.33 -12.48
C VAL A 159 4.82 8.16 -13.51
N SER A 160 3.59 7.87 -13.07
CA SER A 160 2.43 7.68 -13.97
C SER A 160 2.04 8.94 -14.74
N LEU A 161 2.27 10.13 -14.18
CA LEU A 161 2.00 11.39 -14.86
C LEU A 161 3.20 11.90 -15.67
N ALA A 162 4.43 11.53 -15.28
CA ALA A 162 5.63 11.88 -16.03
C ALA A 162 5.78 11.07 -17.32
N ILE A 163 5.38 9.80 -17.30
CA ILE A 163 5.58 8.86 -18.41
C ILE A 163 4.22 8.49 -19.01
N LYS A 164 4.02 8.78 -20.30
CA LYS A 164 2.76 8.50 -21.01
C LYS A 164 2.45 7.00 -21.15
N ASN A 165 3.49 6.14 -21.10
CA ASN A 165 3.32 4.70 -21.22
C ASN A 165 2.94 4.07 -19.88
N GLN A 166 1.70 3.61 -19.78
CA GLN A 166 1.12 2.98 -18.60
C GLN A 166 1.88 1.71 -18.15
N ALA A 167 2.46 0.98 -19.10
CA ALA A 167 3.21 -0.23 -18.80
C ALA A 167 4.40 0.05 -17.87
N PHE A 168 5.06 1.21 -18.05
CA PHE A 168 6.20 1.58 -17.20
C PHE A 168 5.80 1.76 -15.73
N SER A 169 4.67 2.42 -15.49
CA SER A 169 4.12 2.57 -14.13
C SER A 169 3.76 1.22 -13.51
N LEU A 170 3.16 0.31 -14.28
CA LEU A 170 2.84 -1.04 -13.81
C LEU A 170 4.10 -1.86 -13.51
N CYS A 171 5.10 -1.81 -14.40
CA CYS A 171 6.39 -2.47 -14.16
C CYS A 171 7.07 -1.97 -12.87
N LEU A 172 7.03 -0.66 -12.61
CA LEU A 172 7.57 -0.11 -11.37
C LEU A 172 6.87 -0.70 -10.13
N GLY A 173 5.54 -0.83 -10.17
CA GLY A 173 4.79 -1.47 -9.08
C GLY A 173 5.10 -2.95 -8.91
N MET A 174 5.29 -3.69 -10.01
CA MET A 174 5.70 -5.10 -9.96
C MET A 174 7.10 -5.26 -9.39
N ILE A 175 8.08 -4.48 -9.85
CA ILE A 175 9.45 -4.48 -9.31
C ILE A 175 9.40 -4.12 -7.82
N GLY A 176 8.64 -3.08 -7.47
CA GLY A 176 8.44 -2.66 -6.08
C GLY A 176 7.83 -3.76 -5.21
N GLY A 177 6.85 -4.50 -5.74
CA GLY A 177 6.26 -5.65 -5.07
C GLY A 177 7.29 -6.77 -4.81
N PHE A 178 8.12 -7.08 -5.79
CA PHE A 178 9.20 -8.06 -5.59
C PHE A 178 10.21 -7.61 -4.54
N ILE A 179 10.62 -6.35 -4.55
CA ILE A 179 11.52 -5.78 -3.54
C ILE A 179 10.86 -5.84 -2.15
N GLY A 180 9.60 -5.43 -2.05
CA GLY A 180 8.85 -5.46 -0.79
C GLY A 180 8.69 -6.86 -0.22
N MET A 181 8.37 -7.85 -1.06
CA MET A 181 8.26 -9.25 -0.66
C MET A 181 9.59 -9.84 -0.17
N THR A 182 10.70 -9.46 -0.81
CA THR A 182 12.03 -9.95 -0.48
C THR A 182 12.77 -9.05 0.52
N ALA A 183 12.11 -8.02 1.07
CA ALA A 183 12.72 -7.02 1.93
C ALA A 183 13.45 -7.61 3.16
N SER A 184 12.90 -8.68 3.74
CA SER A 184 13.49 -9.38 4.88
C SER A 184 14.82 -10.11 4.56
N LEU A 185 15.15 -10.31 3.28
CA LEU A 185 16.41 -10.93 2.84
C LEU A 185 17.55 -9.92 2.74
N PHE A 186 17.23 -8.61 2.71
CA PHE A 186 18.26 -7.57 2.63
C PHE A 186 18.79 -7.21 4.02
N PRO A 187 20.08 -6.83 4.12
CA PRO A 187 20.57 -6.16 5.32
C PRO A 187 19.73 -4.89 5.59
N PRO A 188 19.42 -4.56 6.86
CA PRO A 188 18.54 -3.41 7.18
C PRO A 188 18.96 -2.08 6.55
N GLN A 189 20.28 -1.87 6.38
CA GLN A 189 20.83 -0.66 5.76
C GLN A 189 20.46 -0.56 4.27
N VAL A 190 20.44 -1.70 3.57
CA VAL A 190 20.10 -1.78 2.14
C VAL A 190 18.57 -1.75 1.96
N GLY A 191 17.84 -2.50 2.79
CA GLY A 191 16.37 -2.53 2.74
C GLY A 191 15.76 -1.12 2.85
N ARG A 192 16.25 -0.30 3.78
CA ARG A 192 15.75 1.06 4.01
C ARG A 192 15.94 2.04 2.84
N LEU A 193 16.73 1.71 1.83
CA LEU A 193 16.83 2.49 0.60
C LEU A 193 15.59 2.34 -0.29
N PHE A 194 14.84 1.28 -0.13
CA PHE A 194 13.68 0.97 -0.93
C PHE A 194 12.38 1.27 -0.17
N ILE A 195 11.54 2.12 -0.73
CA ILE A 195 10.27 2.51 -0.08
C ILE A 195 9.31 1.32 0.14
N TRP A 196 9.42 0.29 -0.67
CA TRP A 196 8.57 -0.91 -0.59
C TRP A 196 8.94 -1.85 0.57
N SER A 197 10.17 -1.76 1.10
CA SER A 197 10.57 -2.54 2.27
C SER A 197 9.87 -2.07 3.54
N TYR A 198 9.40 -0.82 3.57
CA TYR A 198 8.74 -0.28 4.75
C TYR A 198 7.42 -0.98 5.13
N TYR A 199 6.80 -1.73 4.22
CA TYR A 199 5.69 -2.61 4.62
C TYR A 199 6.13 -3.60 5.69
N VAL A 200 7.29 -4.22 5.53
CA VAL A 200 7.85 -5.16 6.50
C VAL A 200 8.46 -4.44 7.71
N ASP A 201 9.10 -3.28 7.50
CA ASP A 201 9.72 -2.51 8.59
C ASP A 201 8.69 -1.93 9.58
N PHE A 202 7.48 -1.60 9.11
CA PHE A 202 6.36 -1.19 9.95
C PHE A 202 5.52 -2.36 10.48
N SER A 203 5.93 -3.60 10.26
CA SER A 203 5.28 -4.72 10.92
C SER A 203 5.39 -4.60 12.43
N PRO A 204 4.27 -4.61 13.16
CA PRO A 204 4.31 -4.54 14.64
C PRO A 204 4.86 -5.81 15.26
N VAL A 205 5.03 -6.87 14.46
CA VAL A 205 5.55 -8.16 14.89
C VAL A 205 6.68 -8.58 13.95
N ALA A 206 7.73 -9.15 14.52
CA ALA A 206 8.81 -9.82 13.80
C ALA A 206 8.85 -11.30 14.16
N TYR A 207 9.36 -12.11 13.25
CA TYR A 207 9.67 -13.50 13.56
C TYR A 207 11.19 -13.70 13.65
N GLN A 208 11.60 -14.56 14.54
CA GLN A 208 12.99 -15.01 14.70
C GLN A 208 13.03 -16.53 14.80
N TYR A 209 14.02 -17.14 14.16
CA TYR A 209 14.29 -18.55 14.33
C TYR A 209 15.28 -18.72 15.48
N VAL A 210 14.82 -19.39 16.54
CA VAL A 210 15.65 -19.74 17.69
C VAL A 210 15.51 -21.24 17.91
N ASN A 211 16.62 -21.97 17.84
CA ASN A 211 16.64 -23.44 18.03
C ASN A 211 15.62 -24.20 17.18
N GLU A 212 15.56 -23.86 15.86
CA GLU A 212 14.62 -24.44 14.88
C GLU A 212 13.13 -24.12 15.12
N THR A 213 12.82 -23.37 16.16
CA THR A 213 11.45 -22.89 16.41
C THR A 213 11.25 -21.44 15.96
N MET A 214 10.07 -21.17 15.38
CA MET A 214 9.69 -19.82 14.98
C MET A 214 9.06 -19.10 16.18
N LEU A 215 9.73 -18.05 16.66
CA LEU A 215 9.23 -17.18 17.71
C LEU A 215 8.75 -15.86 17.16
N PHE A 216 7.58 -15.40 17.62
CA PHE A 216 7.03 -14.12 17.28
C PHE A 216 7.36 -13.12 18.40
N THR A 217 7.99 -12.02 18.03
CA THR A 217 8.34 -10.95 18.98
C THR A 217 7.70 -9.63 18.56
N ASN A 218 7.17 -8.89 19.52
CA ASN A 218 6.66 -7.54 19.25
C ASN A 218 7.84 -6.65 18.88
N ARG A 219 7.69 -5.90 17.79
CA ARG A 219 8.70 -4.94 17.31
C ARG A 219 8.34 -3.56 17.80
N GLU A 220 9.26 -2.91 18.50
CA GLU A 220 9.16 -1.48 18.79
C GLU A 220 9.57 -0.67 17.56
N ILE A 221 8.62 0.09 17.02
CA ILE A 221 8.86 0.96 15.88
C ILE A 221 9.37 2.30 16.42
N GLY A 222 10.68 2.54 16.26
CA GLY A 222 11.29 3.81 16.68
C GLY A 222 10.69 5.00 15.91
N ILE A 223 10.46 6.11 16.58
CA ILE A 223 9.82 7.32 16.04
C ILE A 223 10.54 7.92 14.80
N HIS A 224 11.82 7.65 14.65
CA HIS A 224 12.60 8.09 13.49
C HIS A 224 12.11 7.49 12.17
N LEU A 225 11.61 6.25 12.19
CA LEU A 225 11.14 5.56 10.98
C LEU A 225 9.91 6.25 10.35
N PRO A 226 8.81 6.49 11.09
CA PRO A 226 7.68 7.25 10.57
C PRO A 226 8.07 8.64 10.05
N ILE A 227 8.98 9.34 10.74
CA ILE A 227 9.44 10.68 10.33
C ILE A 227 10.13 10.60 8.96
N ILE A 228 11.07 9.67 8.76
CA ILE A 228 11.76 9.49 7.49
C ILE A 228 10.75 9.21 6.37
N VAL A 229 9.81 8.31 6.60
CA VAL A 229 8.81 7.91 5.60
C VAL A 229 7.89 9.08 5.24
N VAL A 230 7.44 9.87 6.22
CA VAL A 230 6.66 11.09 5.96
C VAL A 230 7.46 12.09 5.11
N LEU A 231 8.72 12.35 5.46
CA LEU A 231 9.58 13.27 4.70
C LEU A 231 9.77 12.78 3.25
N MET A 232 9.97 11.48 3.04
CA MET A 232 10.06 10.90 1.70
C MET A 232 8.75 11.07 0.92
N GLY A 233 7.61 10.82 1.55
CA GLY A 233 6.29 11.01 0.94
C GLY A 233 6.05 12.46 0.51
N ILE A 234 6.37 13.41 1.38
CA ILE A 234 6.30 14.85 1.07
C ILE A 234 7.23 15.19 -0.10
N ALA A 235 8.47 14.69 -0.09
CA ALA A 235 9.45 14.96 -1.15
C ALA A 235 8.94 14.43 -2.51
N PHE A 236 8.45 13.19 -2.60
CA PHE A 236 7.90 12.63 -3.84
C PHE A 236 6.64 13.36 -4.30
N PHE A 237 5.75 13.71 -3.36
CA PHE A 237 4.54 14.46 -3.70
C PHE A 237 4.86 15.86 -4.25
N LEU A 238 5.79 16.58 -3.62
CA LEU A 238 6.19 17.91 -4.07
C LEU A 238 6.94 17.86 -5.41
N ALA A 239 7.89 16.93 -5.54
CA ALA A 239 8.63 16.72 -6.79
C ALA A 239 7.67 16.42 -7.96
N GLY A 240 6.72 15.50 -7.76
CA GLY A 240 5.72 15.17 -8.78
C GLY A 240 4.78 16.32 -9.10
N SER A 241 4.30 17.06 -8.09
CA SER A 241 3.44 18.23 -8.26
C SER A 241 4.13 19.37 -9.03
N ILE A 242 5.41 19.63 -8.73
CA ILE A 242 6.23 20.63 -9.44
C ILE A 242 6.48 20.18 -10.88
N HIS A 243 6.87 18.92 -11.07
CA HIS A 243 7.14 18.37 -12.40
C HIS A 243 5.92 18.50 -13.31
N VAL A 244 4.75 18.04 -12.86
CA VAL A 244 3.50 18.08 -13.63
C VAL A 244 3.03 19.53 -13.89
N SER A 245 3.30 20.46 -12.96
CA SER A 245 2.93 21.86 -13.15
C SER A 245 3.74 22.56 -14.24
N ARG A 246 4.96 22.07 -14.52
CA ARG A 246 5.90 22.62 -15.51
C ARG A 246 5.86 21.93 -16.89
N GLN A 247 5.12 20.81 -17.02
CA GLN A 247 4.99 20.13 -18.32
C GLN A 247 4.23 21.02 -19.31
N ASP A 248 4.78 21.20 -20.49
CA ASP A 248 4.07 21.82 -21.62
C ASP A 248 3.09 20.80 -22.22
N VAL A 249 1.85 21.26 -22.52
CA VAL A 249 0.74 20.44 -23.05
C VAL A 249 0.37 20.86 -24.45
#